data_ca3552a1bbffa49417f271bdef60dd8c
#
_entry.id   ca3552a1bbffa49417f271bdef60dd8c
#
_cell.length_a   1.000
_cell.length_b   1.000
_cell.length_c   1.000
_cell.angle_alpha   90.00
_cell.angle_beta   90.00
_cell.angle_gamma   90.00
#
_symmetry.space_group_name_H-M   'P 1'
#
loop_
_entity.id
_entity.type
_entity.pdbx_description
1 polymer ?
#
loop_
_entity_poly.entity_id
_entity_poly.type
_entity_poly.pdbx_seq_one_letter_code
_entity_poly.pdbx_strand_id
1 'polypeptide(L)'
;LGSYGPGGYPPIINAGDVSNKGWEFELAYQSDRKNLLQTNLNFNLTTINNKVVSVPEGIEYIPGAAFSVGGDVATRFEEGYEIGYFFGYQTEGVFQTQEQIDNAAVVQEGAQPGDLIFKDVNGDGKINFSDDSDKTYLGSAIPDFTMGFAFNFKLKGFDFSGNVYAALGQEIIRNYERQQPYANQLAYVIDRWTGEGSTNEHPRLTTGPTNNNLFSDYYVEDGSFVRLRNLQFGYTLPSTLLRKIHVESLRIYVAANNLITLTRYMGFDPDLGSSSVLSAGVDYGMYPQARSLMGGLQIKF
;
A
#
# COMPACT_ATOMS: atom_id res chain seq x y z
N LEU A 1 -1.27 0.43 -38.40
CA LEU A 1 -0.67 -0.56 -37.48
C LEU A 1 -0.16 -1.73 -38.30
N GLY A 2 1.17 -1.88 -38.42
CA GLY A 2 1.78 -2.99 -39.14
C GLY A 2 1.38 -4.34 -38.52
N SER A 3 1.02 -5.31 -39.37
CA SER A 3 0.75 -6.67 -38.92
C SER A 3 2.03 -7.29 -38.40
N TYR A 4 2.07 -7.62 -37.12
CA TYR A 4 3.13 -8.45 -36.56
C TYR A 4 2.97 -9.85 -37.14
N GLY A 5 4.05 -10.40 -37.74
CA GLY A 5 4.07 -11.78 -38.20
C GLY A 5 3.88 -12.76 -37.03
N PRO A 6 3.51 -14.03 -37.30
CA PRO A 6 3.32 -15.03 -36.27
C PRO A 6 4.61 -15.19 -35.44
N GLY A 7 4.55 -14.85 -34.15
CA GLY A 7 5.66 -14.88 -33.20
C GLY A 7 6.40 -13.56 -32.98
N GLY A 8 5.94 -12.44 -33.58
CA GLY A 8 6.54 -11.12 -33.36
C GLY A 8 6.12 -10.52 -32.00
N TYR A 9 7.10 -10.19 -31.16
CA TYR A 9 6.85 -9.35 -29.99
C TYR A 9 6.66 -7.88 -30.44
N PRO A 10 5.77 -7.11 -29.80
CA PRO A 10 5.67 -5.69 -30.08
C PRO A 10 7.02 -4.99 -29.83
N PRO A 11 7.40 -4.01 -30.66
CA PRO A 11 8.67 -3.30 -30.46
C PRO A 11 8.65 -2.57 -29.12
N ILE A 12 9.78 -2.62 -28.43
CA ILE A 12 9.99 -1.81 -27.21
C ILE A 12 10.31 -0.39 -27.67
N ILE A 13 9.51 0.57 -27.20
CA ILE A 13 9.70 1.99 -27.48
C ILE A 13 9.84 2.75 -26.15
N ASN A 14 10.44 3.94 -26.18
CA ASN A 14 10.40 4.85 -25.05
C ASN A 14 8.97 5.39 -24.95
N ALA A 15 8.29 5.05 -23.84
CA ALA A 15 6.88 5.35 -23.66
C ALA A 15 6.62 6.65 -22.88
N GLY A 16 7.65 7.41 -22.51
CA GLY A 16 7.53 8.68 -21.80
C GLY A 16 8.67 8.91 -20.80
N ASP A 17 8.68 10.10 -20.25
CA ASP A 17 9.68 10.55 -19.27
C ASP A 17 9.06 10.69 -17.90
N VAL A 18 9.81 10.32 -16.85
CA VAL A 18 9.42 10.47 -15.45
C VAL A 18 10.49 11.23 -14.70
N SER A 19 10.09 12.23 -13.94
CA SER A 19 10.95 12.99 -13.03
C SER A 19 10.74 12.54 -11.60
N ASN A 20 11.84 12.21 -10.91
CA ASN A 20 11.85 11.98 -9.46
C ASN A 20 12.69 13.08 -8.80
N LYS A 21 12.12 13.76 -7.81
CA LYS A 21 12.80 14.79 -7.00
C LYS A 21 12.51 14.52 -5.54
N GLY A 22 13.48 14.82 -4.67
CA GLY A 22 13.28 14.59 -3.25
C GLY A 22 14.46 15.02 -2.42
N TRP A 23 14.34 14.82 -1.13
CA TRP A 23 15.38 15.07 -0.14
C TRP A 23 15.74 13.77 0.55
N GLU A 24 17.03 13.55 0.73
CA GLU A 24 17.55 12.46 1.53
C GLU A 24 18.32 13.04 2.71
N PHE A 25 17.97 12.57 3.90
CA PHE A 25 18.61 12.96 5.14
C PHE A 25 19.10 11.71 5.86
N GLU A 26 20.38 11.71 6.26
CA GLU A 26 20.96 10.63 7.05
C GLU A 26 21.62 11.20 8.30
N LEU A 27 21.37 10.57 9.44
CA LEU A 27 22.00 10.86 10.72
C LEU A 27 22.54 9.58 11.33
N ALA A 28 23.85 9.52 11.52
CA ALA A 28 24.52 8.41 12.17
C ALA A 28 25.19 8.88 13.47
N TYR A 29 25.02 8.09 14.51
CA TYR A 29 25.70 8.28 15.79
C TYR A 29 26.41 7.00 16.22
N GLN A 30 27.68 7.11 16.55
CA GLN A 30 28.47 6.03 17.11
C GLN A 30 29.17 6.50 18.38
N SER A 31 28.95 5.80 19.49
CA SER A 31 29.69 6.10 20.72
C SER A 31 31.15 5.65 20.65
N ASP A 32 32.01 6.26 21.44
CA ASP A 32 33.39 5.80 21.58
C ASP A 32 33.41 4.33 22.07
N ARG A 33 34.31 3.54 21.48
CA ARG A 33 34.52 2.11 21.85
C ARG A 33 34.98 1.92 23.32
N LYS A 34 35.49 2.98 23.95
CA LYS A 34 35.87 2.97 25.37
C LYS A 34 34.68 3.09 26.31
N ASN A 35 33.52 3.48 25.83
CA ASN A 35 32.33 3.61 26.65
C ASN A 35 31.84 2.23 27.11
N LEU A 36 31.34 2.19 28.34
CA LEU A 36 30.75 0.98 28.90
C LEU A 36 29.56 0.49 28.07
N LEU A 37 28.71 1.42 27.63
CA LEU A 37 27.63 1.21 26.67
C LEU A 37 28.13 1.67 25.30
N GLN A 38 28.24 0.71 24.39
CA GLN A 38 28.51 1.00 22.98
C GLN A 38 27.18 1.15 22.26
N THR A 39 27.01 2.26 21.58
CA THR A 39 25.78 2.63 20.88
C THR A 39 26.08 2.97 19.44
N ASN A 40 25.36 2.36 18.51
CA ASN A 40 25.30 2.77 17.11
C ASN A 40 23.84 3.01 16.75
N LEU A 41 23.55 4.20 16.24
CA LEU A 41 22.24 4.59 15.74
C LEU A 41 22.41 5.08 14.30
N ASN A 42 21.49 4.71 13.45
CA ASN A 42 21.39 5.23 12.09
C ASN A 42 19.93 5.55 11.80
N PHE A 43 19.68 6.76 11.36
CA PHE A 43 18.39 7.23 10.92
C PHE A 43 18.50 7.76 9.50
N ASN A 44 17.58 7.37 8.63
CA ASN A 44 17.44 7.96 7.30
C ASN A 44 15.99 8.35 7.06
N LEU A 45 15.81 9.40 6.29
CA LEU A 45 14.53 9.92 5.83
C LEU A 45 14.68 10.30 4.37
N THR A 46 13.77 9.80 3.53
CA THR A 46 13.71 10.16 2.12
C THR A 46 12.31 10.68 1.80
N THR A 47 12.23 11.79 1.08
CA THR A 47 11.01 12.29 0.48
C THR A 47 11.07 12.05 -1.03
N ILE A 48 9.95 11.73 -1.65
CA ILE A 48 9.88 11.47 -3.08
C ILE A 48 8.72 12.28 -3.66
N ASN A 49 9.02 13.07 -4.70
CA ASN A 49 8.02 13.68 -5.57
C ASN A 49 8.25 13.11 -6.97
N ASN A 50 7.38 12.21 -7.36
CA ASN A 50 7.38 11.55 -8.66
C ASN A 50 6.40 12.25 -9.59
N LYS A 51 6.76 12.43 -10.85
CA LYS A 51 5.90 13.05 -11.84
C LYS A 51 6.20 12.53 -13.24
N VAL A 52 5.19 12.12 -13.97
CA VAL A 52 5.25 11.87 -15.41
C VAL A 52 5.38 13.22 -16.12
N VAL A 53 6.44 13.37 -16.89
CA VAL A 53 6.77 14.62 -17.60
C VAL A 53 6.21 14.62 -19.02
N SER A 54 6.19 13.44 -19.65
CA SER A 54 5.64 13.28 -21.00
C SER A 54 5.11 11.88 -21.24
N VAL A 55 4.15 11.79 -22.14
CA VAL A 55 3.63 10.55 -22.74
C VAL A 55 3.86 10.59 -24.25
N PRO A 56 3.78 9.48 -25.00
CA PRO A 56 3.92 9.48 -26.45
C PRO A 56 2.88 10.39 -27.11
N GLU A 57 3.26 11.07 -28.20
CA GLU A 57 2.38 11.94 -28.97
C GLU A 57 1.11 11.20 -29.42
N GLY A 58 -0.05 11.83 -29.20
CA GLY A 58 -1.36 11.27 -29.54
C GLY A 58 -1.92 10.26 -28.56
N ILE A 59 -1.24 10.05 -27.43
CA ILE A 59 -1.72 9.22 -26.31
C ILE A 59 -2.02 10.14 -25.14
N GLU A 60 -3.22 10.10 -24.60
CA GLU A 60 -3.61 10.87 -23.43
C GLU A 60 -3.02 10.25 -22.16
N TYR A 61 -3.19 8.93 -22.00
CA TYR A 61 -2.59 8.15 -20.91
C TYR A 61 -2.29 6.71 -21.33
N ILE A 62 -1.38 6.04 -20.60
CA ILE A 62 -1.16 4.61 -20.75
C ILE A 62 -1.90 3.91 -19.59
N PRO A 63 -2.81 2.96 -19.90
CA PRO A 63 -3.55 2.24 -18.87
C PRO A 63 -2.63 1.29 -18.09
N GLY A 64 -2.83 1.25 -16.76
CA GLY A 64 -2.15 0.34 -15.86
C GLY A 64 -3.04 -0.84 -15.43
N ALA A 65 -3.26 -0.97 -14.12
CA ALA A 65 -4.09 -2.02 -13.56
C ALA A 65 -5.58 -1.78 -13.78
N ALA A 66 -6.32 -2.84 -14.06
CA ALA A 66 -7.77 -2.83 -14.02
C ALA A 66 -8.28 -3.15 -12.60
N PHE A 67 -9.41 -2.54 -12.23
CA PHE A 67 -10.13 -2.90 -11.01
C PHE A 67 -11.07 -4.08 -11.30
N SER A 68 -10.95 -5.16 -10.53
CA SER A 68 -11.64 -6.43 -10.74
C SER A 68 -11.38 -7.08 -12.12
N VAL A 69 -12.01 -8.22 -12.38
CA VAL A 69 -11.87 -8.94 -13.65
C VAL A 69 -12.78 -8.31 -14.70
N GLY A 70 -12.16 -7.70 -15.72
CA GLY A 70 -12.89 -7.03 -16.82
C GLY A 70 -13.47 -5.67 -16.44
N GLY A 71 -13.00 -5.11 -15.32
CA GLY A 71 -13.38 -3.77 -14.88
C GLY A 71 -12.59 -2.65 -15.56
N ASP A 72 -12.92 -1.42 -15.20
CA ASP A 72 -12.27 -0.22 -15.68
C ASP A 72 -10.81 -0.12 -15.25
N VAL A 73 -10.03 0.65 -15.99
CA VAL A 73 -8.65 1.00 -15.64
C VAL A 73 -8.65 1.82 -14.36
N ALA A 74 -7.95 1.33 -13.34
CA ALA A 74 -7.85 1.97 -12.03
C ALA A 74 -6.57 2.79 -11.85
N THR A 75 -5.51 2.46 -12.61
CA THR A 75 -4.23 3.18 -12.52
C THR A 75 -3.79 3.66 -13.90
N ARG A 76 -3.10 4.80 -13.94
CA ARG A 76 -2.70 5.45 -15.19
C ARG A 76 -1.26 5.94 -15.17
N PHE A 77 -0.66 6.00 -16.34
CA PHE A 77 0.54 6.76 -16.63
C PHE A 77 0.14 7.95 -17.51
N GLU A 78 0.08 9.13 -16.93
CA GLU A 78 -0.46 10.34 -17.54
C GLU A 78 0.41 11.54 -17.18
N GLU A 79 0.60 12.45 -18.11
CA GLU A 79 1.40 13.65 -17.90
C GLU A 79 0.82 14.51 -16.76
N GLY A 80 1.70 14.90 -15.85
CA GLY A 80 1.32 15.77 -14.74
C GLY A 80 1.09 15.05 -13.41
N TYR A 81 0.88 13.73 -13.42
CA TYR A 81 0.59 12.91 -12.24
C TYR A 81 1.77 11.98 -11.89
N GLU A 82 1.68 11.31 -10.75
CA GLU A 82 2.61 10.24 -10.37
C GLU A 82 2.42 9.02 -11.27
N ILE A 83 3.50 8.25 -11.47
CA ILE A 83 3.42 7.01 -12.24
C ILE A 83 2.48 6.00 -11.56
N GLY A 84 1.48 5.53 -12.27
CA GLY A 84 0.51 4.56 -11.74
C GLY A 84 -0.44 5.14 -10.70
N TYR A 85 -0.73 6.44 -10.74
CA TYR A 85 -1.70 7.07 -9.86
C TYR A 85 -3.11 6.45 -10.05
N PHE A 86 -3.93 6.57 -9.02
CA PHE A 86 -5.28 5.99 -8.98
C PHE A 86 -6.29 6.98 -9.53
N PHE A 87 -7.11 6.50 -10.46
CA PHE A 87 -8.10 7.33 -11.15
C PHE A 87 -9.45 6.64 -11.19
N GLY A 88 -10.46 7.24 -10.54
CA GLY A 88 -11.79 6.65 -10.38
C GLY A 88 -12.81 7.63 -9.84
N TYR A 89 -13.95 7.12 -9.41
CA TYR A 89 -15.02 7.92 -8.84
C TYR A 89 -14.73 8.31 -7.40
N GLN A 90 -15.20 9.50 -7.00
CA GLN A 90 -15.24 9.93 -5.60
C GLN A 90 -16.63 9.68 -5.04
N THR A 91 -16.73 9.26 -3.76
CA THR A 91 -17.99 8.97 -3.10
C THR A 91 -18.26 9.94 -1.96
N GLU A 92 -19.56 10.17 -1.64
CA GLU A 92 -20.01 11.11 -0.58
C GLU A 92 -20.82 10.41 0.52
N GLY A 93 -20.94 9.07 0.46
CA GLY A 93 -21.67 8.26 1.42
C GLY A 93 -22.62 7.27 0.76
N VAL A 94 -23.72 6.96 1.44
CA VAL A 94 -24.70 5.94 1.03
C VAL A 94 -26.12 6.53 1.03
N PHE A 95 -26.86 6.35 -0.05
CA PHE A 95 -28.27 6.75 -0.12
C PHE A 95 -29.08 6.03 0.97
N GLN A 96 -29.79 6.80 1.80
CA GLN A 96 -30.54 6.23 2.91
C GLN A 96 -31.98 5.89 2.51
N THR A 97 -32.62 6.71 1.68
CA THR A 97 -34.03 6.55 1.29
C THR A 97 -34.25 6.81 -0.20
N GLN A 98 -35.39 6.33 -0.74
CA GLN A 98 -35.80 6.66 -2.08
C GLN A 98 -36.09 8.16 -2.25
N GLU A 99 -36.64 8.80 -1.22
CA GLU A 99 -36.92 10.25 -1.22
C GLU A 99 -35.62 11.06 -1.36
N GLN A 100 -34.51 10.61 -0.76
CA GLN A 100 -33.20 11.25 -0.92
C GLN A 100 -32.73 11.16 -2.38
N ILE A 101 -32.93 10.02 -3.04
CA ILE A 101 -32.58 9.81 -4.47
C ILE A 101 -33.45 10.71 -5.36
N ASP A 102 -34.78 10.70 -5.15
CA ASP A 102 -35.72 11.44 -5.97
C ASP A 102 -35.53 12.97 -5.87
N ASN A 103 -35.04 13.46 -4.74
CA ASN A 103 -34.78 14.88 -4.47
C ASN A 103 -33.30 15.25 -4.60
N ALA A 104 -32.42 14.34 -5.06
CA ALA A 104 -31.01 14.65 -5.22
C ALA A 104 -30.79 15.73 -6.28
N ALA A 105 -29.90 16.68 -6.00
CA ALA A 105 -29.51 17.72 -6.97
C ALA A 105 -28.73 17.14 -8.15
N VAL A 106 -28.05 16.01 -7.93
CA VAL A 106 -27.27 15.28 -8.94
C VAL A 106 -28.00 13.98 -9.25
N VAL A 107 -28.29 13.74 -10.53
CA VAL A 107 -28.98 12.53 -10.99
C VAL A 107 -27.98 11.39 -11.10
N GLN A 108 -28.18 10.33 -10.32
CA GLN A 108 -27.43 9.08 -10.42
C GLN A 108 -28.35 7.99 -10.92
N GLU A 109 -28.25 7.68 -12.21
CA GLU A 109 -29.13 6.74 -12.89
C GLU A 109 -29.00 5.32 -12.28
N GLY A 110 -30.15 4.70 -12.01
CA GLY A 110 -30.23 3.33 -11.46
C GLY A 110 -29.91 3.23 -9.96
N ALA A 111 -29.68 4.33 -9.26
CA ALA A 111 -29.44 4.33 -7.83
C ALA A 111 -30.65 3.78 -7.05
N GLN A 112 -30.34 3.10 -5.95
CA GLN A 112 -31.32 2.56 -5.01
C GLN A 112 -30.87 2.86 -3.58
N PRO A 113 -31.76 2.87 -2.58
CA PRO A 113 -31.39 2.99 -1.19
C PRO A 113 -30.33 1.95 -0.80
N GLY A 114 -29.28 2.38 -0.16
CA GLY A 114 -28.11 1.58 0.18
C GLY A 114 -26.98 1.58 -0.86
N ASP A 115 -27.14 2.23 -2.02
CA ASP A 115 -26.04 2.39 -2.98
C ASP A 115 -25.14 3.57 -2.61
N LEU A 116 -23.89 3.53 -3.05
CA LEU A 116 -22.93 4.63 -2.93
C LEU A 116 -23.45 5.87 -3.66
N ILE A 117 -23.27 7.04 -3.05
CA ILE A 117 -23.49 8.34 -3.67
C ILE A 117 -22.18 8.74 -4.34
N PHE A 118 -22.17 8.88 -5.67
CA PHE A 118 -21.02 9.36 -6.40
C PHE A 118 -21.06 10.89 -6.52
N LYS A 119 -19.89 11.49 -6.54
CA LYS A 119 -19.72 12.94 -6.68
C LYS A 119 -19.71 13.33 -8.14
N ASP A 120 -20.50 14.34 -8.47
CA ASP A 120 -20.46 15.04 -9.76
C ASP A 120 -19.21 15.93 -9.79
N VAL A 121 -18.18 15.47 -10.51
CA VAL A 121 -16.89 16.15 -10.59
C VAL A 121 -16.92 17.27 -11.62
N ASN A 122 -17.64 17.08 -12.72
CA ASN A 122 -17.72 18.05 -13.83
C ASN A 122 -18.79 19.12 -13.59
N GLY A 123 -19.74 18.93 -12.64
CA GLY A 123 -20.77 19.88 -12.26
C GLY A 123 -21.94 19.96 -13.25
N ASP A 124 -22.19 18.91 -14.03
CA ASP A 124 -23.27 18.91 -15.04
C ASP A 124 -24.64 18.47 -14.48
N GLY A 125 -24.71 18.10 -13.21
CA GLY A 125 -25.93 17.71 -12.48
C GLY A 125 -26.30 16.25 -12.64
N LYS A 126 -25.43 15.40 -13.15
CA LYS A 126 -25.63 13.94 -13.27
C LYS A 126 -24.33 13.18 -13.15
N ILE A 127 -24.39 11.91 -12.75
CA ILE A 127 -23.22 11.01 -12.77
C ILE A 127 -23.22 10.23 -14.07
N ASN A 128 -22.13 10.37 -14.84
CA ASN A 128 -21.92 9.64 -16.08
C ASN A 128 -21.03 8.42 -15.84
N PHE A 129 -21.58 7.22 -16.03
CA PHE A 129 -20.86 5.96 -15.85
C PHE A 129 -20.29 5.42 -17.18
N SER A 130 -20.49 6.10 -18.31
CA SER A 130 -20.04 5.64 -19.62
C SER A 130 -18.71 6.24 -20.08
N ASP A 131 -18.21 7.25 -19.38
CA ASP A 131 -16.94 7.92 -19.69
C ASP A 131 -16.20 8.33 -18.40
N ASP A 132 -15.17 9.13 -18.54
CA ASP A 132 -14.31 9.54 -17.42
C ASP A 132 -14.67 10.92 -16.84
N SER A 133 -15.79 11.54 -17.26
CA SER A 133 -16.14 12.92 -16.92
C SER A 133 -16.33 13.16 -15.42
N ASP A 134 -16.75 12.15 -14.67
CA ASP A 134 -16.94 12.19 -13.20
C ASP A 134 -15.88 11.42 -12.43
N LYS A 135 -14.80 11.01 -13.09
CA LYS A 135 -13.66 10.39 -12.43
C LYS A 135 -12.59 11.44 -12.08
N THR A 136 -11.81 11.19 -11.06
CA THR A 136 -10.77 12.10 -10.58
C THR A 136 -9.58 11.33 -10.00
N TYR A 137 -8.53 12.07 -9.64
CA TYR A 137 -7.38 11.57 -8.89
C TYR A 137 -7.83 11.09 -7.50
N LEU A 138 -7.47 9.85 -7.15
CA LEU A 138 -7.83 9.22 -5.87
C LEU A 138 -6.63 8.91 -4.98
N GLY A 139 -5.40 9.16 -5.45
CA GLY A 139 -4.20 8.89 -4.70
C GLY A 139 -3.12 8.17 -5.49
N SER A 140 -2.07 7.75 -4.81
CA SER A 140 -0.90 7.13 -5.40
C SER A 140 -0.30 6.07 -4.47
N ALA A 141 0.31 5.04 -5.06
CA ALA A 141 1.08 4.05 -4.32
C ALA A 141 2.48 4.53 -3.91
N ILE A 142 2.87 5.73 -4.31
CA ILE A 142 4.20 6.27 -4.01
C ILE A 142 4.15 6.96 -2.65
N PRO A 143 4.97 6.54 -1.66
CA PRO A 143 4.98 7.18 -0.36
C PRO A 143 5.58 8.59 -0.43
N ASP A 144 4.98 9.53 0.30
CA ASP A 144 5.55 10.87 0.52
C ASP A 144 6.89 10.77 1.26
N PHE A 145 6.94 9.86 2.25
CA PHE A 145 8.10 9.67 3.13
C PHE A 145 8.43 8.18 3.29
N THR A 146 9.71 7.87 3.18
CA THR A 146 10.24 6.60 3.69
C THR A 146 11.25 6.88 4.78
N MET A 147 11.22 6.11 5.87
CA MET A 147 12.11 6.25 7.01
C MET A 147 12.71 4.92 7.40
N GLY A 148 13.98 4.94 7.76
CA GLY A 148 14.68 3.81 8.35
C GLY A 148 15.32 4.22 9.67
N PHE A 149 15.19 3.40 10.70
CA PHE A 149 15.90 3.57 11.95
C PHE A 149 16.54 2.25 12.37
N ALA A 150 17.87 2.22 12.43
CA ALA A 150 18.64 1.09 12.91
C ALA A 150 19.35 1.44 14.21
N PHE A 151 19.34 0.51 15.16
CA PHE A 151 20.02 0.66 16.43
C PHE A 151 20.80 -0.59 16.80
N ASN A 152 21.94 -0.40 17.47
CA ASN A 152 22.73 -1.46 18.08
C ASN A 152 23.33 -0.95 19.39
N PHE A 153 23.03 -1.67 20.46
CA PHE A 153 23.53 -1.43 21.82
C PHE A 153 24.35 -2.62 22.29
N LYS A 154 25.53 -2.37 22.88
CA LYS A 154 26.32 -3.41 23.52
C LYS A 154 26.73 -3.00 24.93
N LEU A 155 26.48 -3.86 25.89
CA LEU A 155 26.78 -3.63 27.31
C LEU A 155 27.16 -4.95 28.01
N LYS A 156 28.40 -5.04 28.51
CA LYS A 156 28.86 -6.18 29.33
C LYS A 156 28.49 -7.57 28.79
N GLY A 157 28.71 -7.79 27.47
CA GLY A 157 28.38 -9.07 26.84
C GLY A 157 26.97 -9.16 26.25
N PHE A 158 26.04 -8.32 26.72
CA PHE A 158 24.73 -8.20 26.08
C PHE A 158 24.82 -7.36 24.79
N ASP A 159 24.07 -7.75 23.79
CA ASP A 159 23.84 -6.98 22.59
C ASP A 159 22.35 -6.95 22.25
N PHE A 160 21.88 -5.77 21.86
CA PHE A 160 20.51 -5.52 21.46
C PHE A 160 20.49 -4.69 20.19
N SER A 161 19.90 -5.22 19.13
CA SER A 161 19.86 -4.55 17.84
C SER A 161 18.52 -4.73 17.16
N GLY A 162 18.20 -3.78 16.30
CA GLY A 162 17.01 -3.88 15.48
C GLY A 162 16.96 -2.81 14.43
N ASN A 163 15.97 -2.94 13.53
CA ASN A 163 15.65 -1.92 12.58
C ASN A 163 14.14 -1.75 12.43
N VAL A 164 13.74 -0.52 12.26
CA VAL A 164 12.38 -0.08 11.98
C VAL A 164 12.39 0.54 10.59
N TYR A 165 11.34 0.26 9.83
CA TYR A 165 11.08 0.88 8.54
C TYR A 165 9.67 1.46 8.54
N ALA A 166 9.51 2.62 7.92
CA ALA A 166 8.21 3.22 7.71
C ALA A 166 8.09 3.71 6.26
N ALA A 167 6.90 3.57 5.70
CA ALA A 167 6.46 4.20 4.47
C ALA A 167 5.13 4.87 4.76
N LEU A 168 5.03 6.16 4.46
CA LEU A 168 3.91 7.02 4.86
C LEU A 168 3.42 7.84 3.66
N GLY A 169 2.11 8.01 3.55
CA GLY A 169 1.47 8.84 2.54
C GLY A 169 1.09 8.10 1.26
N GLN A 170 1.42 6.79 1.13
CA GLN A 170 0.92 6.00 0.02
C GLN A 170 -0.49 5.47 0.30
N GLU A 171 -1.25 5.28 -0.78
CA GLU A 171 -2.53 4.60 -0.78
C GLU A 171 -2.43 3.21 -1.42
N ILE A 172 -3.43 2.37 -1.12
CA ILE A 172 -3.57 1.00 -1.63
C ILE A 172 -4.98 0.81 -2.20
N ILE A 173 -5.07 0.26 -3.40
CA ILE A 173 -6.33 -0.20 -3.98
C ILE A 173 -6.63 -1.61 -3.46
N ARG A 174 -7.75 -1.76 -2.76
CA ARG A 174 -8.30 -3.04 -2.33
C ARG A 174 -8.99 -3.74 -3.51
N ASN A 175 -8.25 -4.61 -4.22
CA ASN A 175 -8.71 -5.29 -5.44
C ASN A 175 -8.80 -6.82 -5.29
N TYR A 176 -8.93 -7.32 -4.05
CA TYR A 176 -9.08 -8.74 -3.74
C TYR A 176 -10.52 -9.15 -3.41
N GLU A 177 -11.45 -8.21 -3.42
CA GLU A 177 -12.84 -8.49 -3.14
C GLU A 177 -13.52 -9.18 -4.33
N ARG A 178 -14.28 -10.22 -4.01
CA ARG A 178 -15.08 -10.91 -5.01
C ARG A 178 -16.48 -10.29 -5.05
N GLN A 179 -16.81 -9.71 -6.18
CA GLN A 179 -18.13 -9.12 -6.42
C GLN A 179 -19.18 -10.14 -6.87
N GLN A 180 -18.90 -11.43 -6.70
CA GLN A 180 -19.82 -12.51 -7.04
C GLN A 180 -20.84 -12.73 -5.92
N PRO A 181 -22.14 -12.89 -6.22
CA PRO A 181 -23.22 -12.89 -5.23
C PRO A 181 -23.11 -13.93 -4.11
N TYR A 182 -22.48 -15.06 -4.37
CA TYR A 182 -22.39 -16.18 -3.41
C TYR A 182 -20.94 -16.46 -2.98
N ALA A 183 -20.02 -15.54 -3.22
CA ALA A 183 -18.65 -15.65 -2.75
C ALA A 183 -18.55 -15.30 -1.26
N ASN A 184 -17.50 -15.81 -0.61
CA ASN A 184 -17.15 -15.36 0.75
C ASN A 184 -16.82 -13.87 0.70
N GLN A 185 -17.38 -13.13 1.63
CA GLN A 185 -17.19 -11.71 1.80
C GLN A 185 -16.22 -11.42 2.96
N LEU A 186 -15.64 -10.24 2.96
CA LEU A 186 -14.82 -9.77 4.06
C LEU A 186 -15.68 -9.40 5.28
N ALA A 187 -15.09 -9.42 6.47
CA ALA A 187 -15.80 -9.23 7.72
C ALA A 187 -16.53 -7.86 7.82
N TYR A 188 -15.98 -6.80 7.23
CA TYR A 188 -16.58 -5.46 7.25
C TYR A 188 -17.96 -5.41 6.56
N VAL A 189 -18.28 -6.37 5.67
CA VAL A 189 -19.60 -6.48 5.03
C VAL A 189 -20.73 -6.74 6.05
N ILE A 190 -20.39 -7.16 7.27
CA ILE A 190 -21.35 -7.25 8.38
C ILE A 190 -21.95 -5.87 8.70
N ASP A 191 -21.13 -4.81 8.60
CA ASP A 191 -21.49 -3.43 8.89
C ASP A 191 -22.09 -2.69 7.69
N ARG A 192 -22.48 -3.42 6.63
CA ARG A 192 -23.12 -2.88 5.44
C ARG A 192 -24.47 -2.22 5.73
N TRP A 193 -24.89 -1.39 4.83
CA TRP A 193 -26.24 -0.81 4.87
C TRP A 193 -27.32 -1.92 4.82
N THR A 194 -28.23 -1.92 5.79
CA THR A 194 -29.35 -2.86 5.93
C THR A 194 -30.69 -2.18 6.06
N GLY A 195 -30.70 -0.85 5.97
CA GLY A 195 -31.86 0.01 6.09
C GLY A 195 -31.45 1.42 6.50
N GLU A 196 -32.39 2.36 6.42
CA GLU A 196 -32.17 3.76 6.77
C GLU A 196 -31.50 3.92 8.15
N GLY A 197 -30.40 4.70 8.20
CA GLY A 197 -29.63 4.99 9.40
C GLY A 197 -28.70 3.90 9.89
N SER A 198 -28.61 2.75 9.23
CA SER A 198 -27.72 1.66 9.68
C SER A 198 -26.24 1.98 9.50
N THR A 199 -25.87 2.59 8.40
CA THR A 199 -24.49 3.07 8.10
C THR A 199 -24.51 4.08 6.96
N ASN A 200 -23.47 4.92 6.89
CA ASN A 200 -23.19 5.81 5.75
C ASN A 200 -21.83 5.47 5.09
N GLU A 201 -21.19 4.36 5.49
CA GLU A 201 -19.84 3.99 5.04
C GLU A 201 -19.86 2.83 4.07
N HIS A 202 -20.65 1.79 4.35
CA HIS A 202 -20.65 0.56 3.56
C HIS A 202 -21.96 0.39 2.81
N PRO A 203 -21.93 0.22 1.48
CA PRO A 203 -23.13 0.08 0.68
C PRO A 203 -23.88 -1.23 0.97
N ARG A 204 -25.10 -1.32 0.47
CA ARG A 204 -25.88 -2.56 0.51
C ARG A 204 -25.22 -3.69 -0.26
N LEU A 205 -25.41 -4.91 0.17
CA LEU A 205 -25.05 -6.11 -0.58
C LEU A 205 -26.24 -6.52 -1.48
N THR A 206 -26.03 -6.65 -2.77
CA THR A 206 -27.05 -7.02 -3.73
C THR A 206 -26.53 -7.98 -4.77
N THR A 207 -27.42 -8.82 -5.31
CA THR A 207 -27.20 -9.67 -6.49
C THR A 207 -27.73 -9.04 -7.77
N GLY A 208 -28.44 -7.92 -7.64
CA GLY A 208 -28.97 -7.13 -8.76
C GLY A 208 -27.95 -6.15 -9.33
N PRO A 209 -28.33 -5.42 -10.35
CA PRO A 209 -27.51 -4.34 -10.90
C PRO A 209 -27.18 -3.30 -9.81
N THR A 210 -25.93 -2.84 -9.81
CA THR A 210 -25.45 -1.80 -8.91
C THR A 210 -24.19 -1.14 -9.47
N ASN A 211 -23.99 0.13 -9.16
CA ASN A 211 -22.75 0.86 -9.45
C ASN A 211 -21.75 0.82 -8.28
N ASN A 212 -22.10 0.17 -7.15
CA ASN A 212 -21.20 0.05 -5.98
C ASN A 212 -19.89 -0.68 -6.32
N ASN A 213 -19.86 -1.43 -7.40
CA ASN A 213 -18.72 -2.20 -7.87
C ASN A 213 -17.76 -1.43 -8.77
N LEU A 214 -18.07 -0.17 -9.10
CA LEU A 214 -17.19 0.69 -9.88
C LEU A 214 -16.00 1.14 -9.03
N PHE A 215 -14.85 1.28 -9.65
CA PHE A 215 -13.66 1.74 -8.96
C PHE A 215 -13.85 3.16 -8.44
N SER A 216 -13.73 3.31 -7.13
CA SER A 216 -13.92 4.57 -6.41
C SER A 216 -12.99 4.64 -5.19
N ASP A 217 -12.95 5.81 -4.54
CA ASP A 217 -12.24 6.01 -3.28
C ASP A 217 -12.70 5.07 -2.15
N TYR A 218 -13.91 4.49 -2.24
CA TYR A 218 -14.37 3.42 -1.35
C TYR A 218 -13.41 2.21 -1.30
N TYR A 219 -12.68 1.97 -2.38
CA TYR A 219 -11.72 0.87 -2.50
C TYR A 219 -10.27 1.31 -2.30
N VAL A 220 -10.04 2.59 -1.98
CA VAL A 220 -8.70 3.14 -1.70
C VAL A 220 -8.52 3.29 -0.20
N GLU A 221 -7.43 2.73 0.31
CA GLU A 221 -7.11 2.74 1.74
C GLU A 221 -5.75 3.38 2.00
N ASP A 222 -5.59 3.97 3.19
CA ASP A 222 -4.30 4.44 3.69
C ASP A 222 -3.33 3.25 3.83
N GLY A 223 -2.34 3.20 2.96
CA GLY A 223 -1.29 2.19 2.94
C GLY A 223 -0.10 2.50 3.83
N SER A 224 -0.15 3.58 4.61
CA SER A 224 0.92 3.97 5.52
C SER A 224 1.18 2.90 6.57
N PHE A 225 2.47 2.64 6.86
CA PHE A 225 2.85 1.69 7.90
C PHE A 225 4.19 1.98 8.54
N VAL A 226 4.37 1.45 9.75
CA VAL A 226 5.64 1.37 10.47
C VAL A 226 5.88 -0.08 10.86
N ARG A 227 7.03 -0.65 10.49
CA ARG A 227 7.37 -2.05 10.73
C ARG A 227 8.68 -2.23 11.49
N LEU A 228 8.64 -2.98 12.57
CA LEU A 228 9.84 -3.52 13.22
C LEU A 228 10.30 -4.75 12.41
N ARG A 229 11.21 -4.51 11.44
CA ARG A 229 11.65 -5.54 10.49
C ARG A 229 12.55 -6.59 11.10
N ASN A 230 13.43 -6.17 12.01
CA ASN A 230 14.34 -7.08 12.70
C ASN A 230 14.53 -6.62 14.13
N LEU A 231 14.56 -7.56 15.05
CA LEU A 231 14.91 -7.34 16.45
C LEU A 231 15.74 -8.51 16.93
N GLN A 232 16.88 -8.25 17.55
CA GLN A 232 17.76 -9.29 18.06
C GLN A 232 18.28 -8.92 19.44
N PHE A 233 18.27 -9.89 20.35
CA PHE A 233 18.89 -9.80 21.67
C PHE A 233 19.86 -10.96 21.83
N GLY A 234 21.11 -10.67 22.18
CA GLY A 234 22.17 -11.65 22.35
C GLY A 234 22.93 -11.46 23.65
N TYR A 235 23.55 -12.54 24.09
CA TYR A 235 24.50 -12.53 25.20
C TYR A 235 25.74 -13.35 24.86
N THR A 236 26.91 -12.71 24.94
CA THR A 236 28.21 -13.35 24.76
C THR A 236 28.79 -13.67 26.14
N LEU A 237 29.06 -14.97 26.41
CA LEU A 237 29.60 -15.40 27.67
C LEU A 237 31.02 -14.85 27.88
N PRO A 238 31.37 -14.52 29.14
CA PRO A 238 32.73 -14.08 29.46
C PRO A 238 33.79 -15.16 29.12
N SER A 239 34.89 -14.75 28.52
CA SER A 239 35.99 -15.64 28.13
C SER A 239 36.60 -16.42 29.27
N THR A 240 36.50 -15.90 30.51
CA THR A 240 36.98 -16.59 31.73
C THR A 240 36.25 -17.91 32.00
N LEU A 241 34.98 -18.02 31.57
CA LEU A 241 34.21 -19.26 31.71
C LEU A 241 34.54 -20.25 30.60
N LEU A 242 34.88 -19.75 29.41
CA LEU A 242 35.06 -20.53 28.19
C LEU A 242 36.46 -21.12 28.03
N ARG A 243 37.49 -20.53 28.66
CA ARG A 243 38.89 -21.01 28.60
C ARG A 243 39.06 -22.45 29.07
N LYS A 244 38.23 -22.90 30.02
CA LYS A 244 38.29 -24.25 30.53
C LYS A 244 37.87 -25.34 29.55
N ILE A 245 37.09 -24.96 28.54
CA ILE A 245 36.55 -25.85 27.49
C ILE A 245 37.13 -25.56 26.09
N HIS A 246 38.21 -24.77 26.02
CA HIS A 246 38.91 -24.42 24.77
C HIS A 246 37.99 -23.76 23.73
N VAL A 247 37.01 -22.99 24.17
CA VAL A 247 36.13 -22.17 23.31
C VAL A 247 36.56 -20.72 23.45
N GLU A 248 36.78 -20.03 22.30
CA GLU A 248 37.15 -18.61 22.28
C GLU A 248 35.96 -17.72 22.63
N SER A 249 34.80 -18.01 22.03
CA SER A 249 33.58 -17.21 22.21
C SER A 249 32.35 -18.09 22.08
N LEU A 250 31.35 -17.86 22.95
CA LEU A 250 30.02 -18.45 22.86
C LEU A 250 28.98 -17.33 23.02
N ARG A 251 28.18 -17.11 21.99
CA ARG A 251 27.07 -16.18 21.97
C ARG A 251 25.75 -16.93 21.79
N ILE A 252 24.81 -16.65 22.69
CA ILE A 252 23.42 -17.13 22.64
C ILE A 252 22.56 -15.95 22.20
N TYR A 253 21.62 -16.15 21.29
CA TYR A 253 20.76 -15.06 20.84
C TYR A 253 19.35 -15.53 20.50
N VAL A 254 18.42 -14.60 20.58
CA VAL A 254 17.07 -14.69 20.03
C VAL A 254 16.88 -13.56 19.02
N ALA A 255 16.15 -13.85 17.96
CA ALA A 255 15.85 -12.86 16.92
C ALA A 255 14.40 -13.00 16.45
N ALA A 256 13.83 -11.90 16.05
CA ALA A 256 12.50 -11.83 15.45
C ALA A 256 12.53 -11.00 14.19
N ASN A 257 11.82 -11.44 13.14
CA ASN A 257 11.63 -10.66 11.93
C ASN A 257 10.14 -10.33 11.75
N ASN A 258 9.87 -9.13 11.24
CA ASN A 258 8.53 -8.60 10.99
C ASN A 258 7.61 -8.73 12.23
N LEU A 259 8.18 -8.45 13.42
CA LEU A 259 7.52 -8.75 14.70
C LEU A 259 6.25 -7.93 14.87
N ILE A 260 6.29 -6.65 14.52
CA ILE A 260 5.19 -5.69 14.68
C ILE A 260 5.07 -4.87 13.41
N THR A 261 3.85 -4.74 12.90
CA THR A 261 3.48 -3.76 11.86
C THR A 261 2.33 -2.93 12.39
N LEU A 262 2.51 -1.62 12.40
CA LEU A 262 1.49 -0.65 12.76
C LEU A 262 0.98 -0.03 11.46
N THR A 263 -0.30 -0.19 11.17
CA THR A 263 -0.96 0.32 9.96
C THR A 263 -2.45 0.47 10.21
N ARG A 264 -3.13 1.26 9.38
CA ARG A 264 -4.59 1.34 9.29
C ARG A 264 -5.14 0.52 8.14
N TYR A 265 -4.28 0.01 7.27
CA TYR A 265 -4.69 -0.84 6.16
C TYR A 265 -5.41 -2.09 6.66
N MET A 266 -6.60 -2.38 6.11
CA MET A 266 -7.43 -3.52 6.54
C MET A 266 -7.02 -4.85 5.89
N GLY A 267 -6.21 -4.83 4.83
CA GLY A 267 -5.69 -6.02 4.16
C GLY A 267 -4.62 -6.76 4.97
N PHE A 268 -4.04 -7.78 4.36
CA PHE A 268 -3.08 -8.64 5.05
C PHE A 268 -1.74 -7.97 5.34
N ASP A 269 -1.23 -7.17 4.39
CA ASP A 269 0.09 -6.52 4.52
C ASP A 269 0.15 -5.26 3.65
N PRO A 270 0.47 -4.09 4.22
CA PRO A 270 0.59 -2.85 3.45
C PRO A 270 1.87 -2.74 2.62
N ASP A 271 2.87 -3.61 2.86
CA ASP A 271 4.16 -3.65 2.13
C ASP A 271 4.01 -4.52 0.87
N LEU A 272 3.25 -4.00 -0.10
CA LEU A 272 2.91 -4.72 -1.31
C LEU A 272 4.06 -4.72 -2.30
N GLY A 273 4.42 -5.90 -2.82
CA GLY A 273 5.28 -6.04 -3.98
C GLY A 273 4.48 -5.88 -5.28
N SER A 274 5.08 -5.26 -6.29
CA SER A 274 4.50 -5.22 -7.62
C SER A 274 5.52 -5.59 -8.69
N SER A 275 5.08 -6.30 -9.73
CA SER A 275 5.90 -6.62 -10.90
C SER A 275 5.92 -5.48 -11.93
N SER A 276 5.04 -4.50 -11.79
CA SER A 276 4.93 -3.35 -12.69
C SER A 276 4.70 -2.08 -11.88
N VAL A 277 5.40 -1.03 -12.23
CA VAL A 277 5.21 0.31 -11.63
C VAL A 277 3.80 0.86 -11.88
N LEU A 278 3.14 0.44 -12.96
CA LEU A 278 1.78 0.84 -13.30
C LEU A 278 0.70 0.09 -12.51
N SER A 279 1.06 -0.94 -11.78
CA SER A 279 0.16 -1.69 -10.87
C SER A 279 0.68 -1.72 -9.44
N ALA A 280 1.57 -0.80 -9.10
CA ALA A 280 2.00 -0.60 -7.72
C ALA A 280 0.80 -0.20 -6.85
N GLY A 281 0.77 -0.66 -5.60
CA GLY A 281 -0.30 -0.34 -4.66
C GLY A 281 -1.63 -1.05 -4.91
N VAL A 282 -1.73 -1.94 -5.91
CA VAL A 282 -2.94 -2.72 -6.14
C VAL A 282 -2.81 -4.07 -5.43
N ASP A 283 -3.63 -4.29 -4.40
CA ASP A 283 -3.66 -5.56 -3.66
C ASP A 283 -4.66 -6.54 -4.29
N TYR A 284 -4.13 -7.62 -4.86
CA TYR A 284 -4.90 -8.75 -5.40
C TYR A 284 -5.08 -9.90 -4.39
N GLY A 285 -4.92 -9.63 -3.10
CA GLY A 285 -4.91 -10.64 -2.05
C GLY A 285 -3.52 -11.25 -1.86
N MET A 286 -2.50 -10.41 -1.83
CA MET A 286 -1.12 -10.83 -1.69
C MET A 286 -0.85 -11.45 -0.32
N TYR A 287 -0.02 -12.50 -0.31
CA TYR A 287 0.32 -13.19 0.93
C TYR A 287 1.21 -12.29 1.81
N PRO A 288 0.91 -12.15 3.11
CA PRO A 288 1.63 -11.26 3.99
C PRO A 288 3.07 -11.73 4.26
N GLN A 289 3.94 -10.78 4.58
CA GLN A 289 5.29 -11.04 5.04
C GLN A 289 5.29 -11.93 6.29
N ALA A 290 6.03 -13.04 6.25
CA ALA A 290 6.08 -13.98 7.35
C ALA A 290 6.74 -13.36 8.60
N ARG A 291 6.08 -13.54 9.75
CA ARG A 291 6.68 -13.28 11.06
C ARG A 291 7.52 -14.49 11.48
N SER A 292 8.78 -14.27 11.82
CA SER A 292 9.65 -15.37 12.28
C SER A 292 10.29 -15.08 13.63
N LEU A 293 10.41 -16.12 14.44
CA LEU A 293 11.15 -16.12 15.71
C LEU A 293 12.25 -17.18 15.63
N MET A 294 13.45 -16.81 16.00
CA MET A 294 14.63 -17.67 15.92
C MET A 294 15.41 -17.63 17.21
N GLY A 295 15.96 -18.78 17.62
CA GLY A 295 16.99 -18.88 18.65
C GLY A 295 18.26 -19.48 18.06
N GLY A 296 19.43 -19.01 18.46
CA GLY A 296 20.68 -19.52 17.93
C GLY A 296 21.85 -19.47 18.89
N LEU A 297 22.85 -20.28 18.56
CA LEU A 297 24.15 -20.35 19.23
C LEU A 297 25.24 -20.07 18.20
N GLN A 298 26.18 -19.21 18.57
CA GLN A 298 27.36 -18.92 17.76
C GLN A 298 28.59 -19.26 18.59
N ILE A 299 29.36 -20.24 18.11
CA ILE A 299 30.55 -20.76 18.83
C ILE A 299 31.77 -20.47 17.97
N LYS A 300 32.84 -19.96 18.59
CA LYS A 300 34.14 -19.75 17.95
C LYS A 300 35.17 -20.50 18.80
N PHE A 301 36.00 -21.32 18.13
CA PHE A 301 37.09 -22.12 18.74
C PHE A 301 38.44 -21.45 18.49
#